data_d3db11a29ede9025cada34d7a6d8b597
#
_entry.id   d3db11a29ede9025cada34d7a6d8b597
#
_cell.length_a   1.000
_cell.length_b   1.000
_cell.length_c   1.000
_cell.angle_alpha   90.00
_cell.angle_beta   90.00
_cell.angle_gamma   90.00
#
_symmetry.space_group_name_H-M   'P 1'
#
loop_
_entity.id
_entity.type
_entity.pdbx_description
1 polymer ?
#
loop_
_entity_poly.entity_id
_entity_poly.type
_entity_poly.pdbx_seq_one_letter_code
_entity_poly.pdbx_strand_id
1 'polypeptide(L)'
;EKIHRFYEQLCEYDVVSAYALRLLILTASRTSEVIKAKFEQFNLKKKLWTLPYQNMKARKEHTVPLSNEALSIIALMRQKHNHEFVFTNLGTGRHISNGAMLVFVKKRFPQFKITNHGFRSTFRTWAEEQGKYQHYAIKFSQAQ
;
A
#
# COMPACT_ATOMS: atom_id res chain seq x y z
N GLU A 1 3.13 0.63 -18.03
CA GLU A 1 4.45 1.24 -18.17
C GLU A 1 4.74 2.29 -17.11
N LYS A 2 3.82 3.24 -16.97
CA LYS A 2 3.99 4.29 -15.97
C LYS A 2 3.99 3.75 -14.55
N ILE A 3 3.08 2.83 -14.24
CA ILE A 3 3.00 2.27 -12.88
C ILE A 3 4.24 1.43 -12.58
N HIS A 4 4.74 0.70 -13.56
CA HIS A 4 5.95 -0.11 -13.38
C HIS A 4 7.17 0.77 -13.08
N ARG A 5 7.35 1.83 -13.86
CA ARG A 5 8.45 2.76 -13.68
C ARG A 5 8.37 3.49 -12.35
N PHE A 6 7.16 3.93 -12.01
CA PHE A 6 6.92 4.60 -10.75
C PHE A 6 7.24 3.66 -9.58
N TYR A 7 6.78 2.43 -9.65
CA TYR A 7 7.02 1.46 -8.57
C TYR A 7 8.50 1.17 -8.39
N GLU A 8 9.24 0.99 -9.49
CA GLU A 8 10.67 0.75 -9.40
C GLU A 8 11.39 1.89 -8.67
N GLN A 9 11.06 3.13 -9.02
CA GLN A 9 11.66 4.29 -8.37
C GLN A 9 11.22 4.40 -6.91
N LEU A 10 9.98 4.06 -6.65
CA LEU A 10 9.43 4.08 -5.29
C LEU A 10 10.20 3.15 -4.37
N CYS A 11 10.67 2.03 -4.87
CA CYS A 11 11.41 1.06 -4.08
C CYS A 11 12.76 1.58 -3.58
N GLU A 12 13.24 2.68 -4.12
CA GLU A 12 14.50 3.28 -3.70
C GLU A 12 14.38 4.11 -2.44
N TYR A 13 13.15 4.38 -1.98
CA TYR A 13 12.93 5.24 -0.81
C TYR A 13 12.66 4.42 0.43
N ASP A 14 13.42 4.72 1.49
CA ASP A 14 13.26 4.05 2.79
C ASP A 14 12.51 5.00 3.75
N VAL A 15 11.28 5.32 3.39
CA VAL A 15 10.41 6.16 4.23
C VAL A 15 9.02 5.52 4.30
N VAL A 16 8.31 5.79 5.39
CA VAL A 16 7.01 5.16 5.66
C VAL A 16 6.01 5.37 4.52
N SER A 17 5.93 6.60 4.01
CA SER A 17 5.00 6.90 2.92
C SER A 17 5.28 6.07 1.67
N ALA A 18 6.54 5.80 1.38
CA ALA A 18 6.91 4.98 0.22
C ALA A 18 6.45 3.54 0.42
N TYR A 19 6.65 2.98 1.61
CA TYR A 19 6.20 1.62 1.90
C TYR A 19 4.69 1.51 1.86
N ALA A 20 3.98 2.52 2.36
CA ALA A 20 2.53 2.55 2.30
C ALA A 20 2.02 2.57 0.86
N LEU A 21 2.66 3.38 0.01
CA LEU A 21 2.32 3.43 -1.41
C LEU A 21 2.57 2.10 -2.11
N ARG A 22 3.68 1.45 -1.76
CA ARG A 22 3.98 0.15 -2.35
C ARG A 22 2.90 -0.87 -2.01
N LEU A 23 2.46 -0.90 -0.75
CA LEU A 23 1.39 -1.80 -0.35
C LEU A 23 0.09 -1.46 -1.07
N LEU A 24 -0.22 -0.17 -1.19
CA LEU A 24 -1.41 0.29 -1.91
C LEU A 24 -1.43 -0.25 -3.34
N ILE A 25 -0.29 -0.14 -4.04
CA ILE A 25 -0.18 -0.60 -5.41
C ILE A 25 -0.27 -2.12 -5.51
N LEU A 26 0.45 -2.82 -4.62
CA LEU A 26 0.51 -4.28 -4.64
C LEU A 26 -0.83 -4.94 -4.33
N THR A 27 -1.68 -4.27 -3.58
CA THR A 27 -2.96 -4.83 -3.16
C THR A 27 -4.16 -4.17 -3.83
N ALA A 28 -3.94 -3.09 -4.56
CA ALA A 28 -5.01 -2.29 -5.17
C ALA A 28 -6.04 -1.83 -4.13
N SER A 29 -5.58 -1.55 -2.93
CA SER A 29 -6.42 -1.13 -1.81
C SER A 29 -6.78 0.34 -1.88
N ARG A 30 -7.67 0.74 -1.00
CA ARG A 30 -8.00 2.15 -0.83
C ARG A 30 -6.98 2.80 0.08
N THR A 31 -6.76 4.10 -0.13
CA THR A 31 -5.83 4.88 0.69
C THR A 31 -6.13 4.74 2.18
N SER A 32 -7.41 4.90 2.56
CA SER A 32 -7.81 4.82 3.96
C SER A 32 -7.52 3.44 4.57
N GLU A 33 -7.65 2.39 3.78
CA GLU A 33 -7.36 1.04 4.26
C GLU A 33 -5.88 0.88 4.58
N VAL A 34 -5.03 1.41 3.72
CA VAL A 34 -3.58 1.31 3.92
C VAL A 34 -3.11 2.15 5.10
N ILE A 35 -3.51 3.42 5.18
CA ILE A 35 -3.03 4.28 6.26
C ILE A 35 -3.54 3.84 7.63
N LYS A 36 -4.67 3.16 7.69
CA LYS A 36 -5.23 2.66 8.95
C LYS A 36 -4.93 1.18 9.17
N ALA A 37 -4.10 0.58 8.34
CA ALA A 37 -3.76 -0.83 8.48
C ALA A 37 -3.07 -1.10 9.81
N LYS A 38 -3.56 -2.12 10.51
CA LYS A 38 -2.99 -2.54 11.79
C LYS A 38 -2.32 -3.89 11.61
N PHE A 39 -1.23 -4.10 12.35
CA PHE A 39 -0.52 -5.38 12.26
C PHE A 39 -1.42 -6.57 12.54
N GLU A 40 -2.39 -6.42 13.45
CA GLU A 40 -3.30 -7.51 13.80
C GLU A 40 -4.16 -7.98 12.63
N GLN A 41 -4.30 -7.17 11.58
CA GLN A 41 -5.08 -7.51 10.41
C GLN A 41 -4.36 -8.48 9.46
N PHE A 42 -3.06 -8.68 9.68
CA PHE A 42 -2.23 -9.45 8.75
C PHE A 42 -1.92 -10.84 9.29
N ASN A 43 -2.24 -11.86 8.52
CA ASN A 43 -1.84 -13.22 8.81
C ASN A 43 -0.70 -13.57 7.86
N LEU A 44 0.53 -13.49 8.36
CA LEU A 44 1.72 -13.68 7.53
C LEU A 44 1.88 -15.12 7.07
N LYS A 45 1.43 -16.07 7.88
CA LYS A 45 1.49 -17.49 7.55
C LYS A 45 0.58 -17.80 6.36
N LYS A 46 -0.64 -17.33 6.40
CA LYS A 46 -1.62 -17.56 5.35
C LYS A 46 -1.51 -16.57 4.21
N LYS A 47 -0.67 -15.56 4.36
CA LYS A 47 -0.47 -14.49 3.36
C LYS A 47 -1.77 -13.76 3.05
N LEU A 48 -2.48 -13.39 4.12
CA LEU A 48 -3.78 -12.71 4.01
C LEU A 48 -3.82 -11.45 4.86
N TRP A 49 -4.47 -10.44 4.31
CA TRP A 49 -4.77 -9.20 5.01
C TRP A 49 -6.28 -9.12 5.13
N THR A 50 -6.79 -9.19 6.35
CA THR A 50 -8.22 -9.16 6.61
C THR A 50 -8.63 -7.76 7.02
N LEU A 51 -9.42 -7.13 6.16
CA LEU A 51 -9.95 -5.80 6.39
C LEU A 51 -11.31 -5.92 7.08
N PRO A 52 -11.52 -5.21 8.20
CA PRO A 52 -12.83 -5.22 8.82
C PRO A 52 -13.84 -4.51 7.92
N TYR A 53 -15.06 -4.96 7.93
CA TYR A 53 -16.08 -4.24 7.19
C TYR A 53 -16.35 -2.91 7.89
N GLN A 54 -16.48 -1.86 7.08
CA GLN A 54 -16.70 -0.51 7.60
C GLN A 54 -18.08 0.02 7.25
N ASN A 55 -18.84 -0.77 6.50
CA ASN A 55 -20.15 -0.37 6.02
C ASN A 55 -21.17 -1.41 6.48
N MET A 56 -22.18 -0.94 7.21
CA MET A 56 -23.25 -1.80 7.72
C MET A 56 -23.94 -2.61 6.61
N LYS A 57 -23.94 -2.10 5.41
CA LYS A 57 -24.60 -2.78 4.30
C LYS A 57 -23.81 -4.01 3.82
N ALA A 58 -22.50 -3.93 3.85
CA ALA A 58 -21.67 -5.03 3.37
C ALA A 58 -21.54 -6.15 4.39
N ARG A 59 -21.33 -5.83 5.65
CA ARG A 59 -21.22 -6.75 6.78
C ARG A 59 -20.33 -7.97 6.55
N LYS A 60 -19.38 -7.85 5.62
CA LYS A 60 -18.45 -8.92 5.32
C LYS A 60 -17.03 -8.42 5.44
N GLU A 61 -16.21 -9.20 6.11
CA GLU A 61 -14.79 -8.95 6.11
C GLU A 61 -14.28 -9.13 4.68
N HIS A 62 -13.36 -8.27 4.31
CA HIS A 62 -12.71 -8.36 3.02
C HIS A 62 -11.29 -8.87 3.21
N THR A 63 -10.96 -9.94 2.52
CA THR A 63 -9.65 -10.56 2.65
C THR A 63 -8.85 -10.34 1.37
N VAL A 64 -7.65 -9.82 1.52
CA VAL A 64 -6.76 -9.51 0.41
C VAL A 64 -5.58 -10.47 0.46
N PRO A 65 -5.34 -11.24 -0.62
CA PRO A 65 -4.15 -12.08 -0.67
C PRO A 65 -2.90 -11.22 -0.82
N LEU A 66 -1.83 -11.63 -0.16
CA LEU A 66 -0.61 -10.87 -0.12
C LEU A 66 0.50 -11.55 -0.90
N SER A 67 1.18 -10.78 -1.75
CA SER A 67 2.38 -11.24 -2.41
C SER A 67 3.52 -11.33 -1.41
N ASN A 68 4.58 -12.03 -1.78
CA ASN A 68 5.78 -12.10 -0.94
C ASN A 68 6.36 -10.71 -0.71
N GLU A 69 6.30 -9.84 -1.70
CA GLU A 69 6.79 -8.49 -1.55
C GLU A 69 5.95 -7.69 -0.55
N ALA A 70 4.62 -7.84 -0.60
CA ALA A 70 3.76 -7.19 0.39
C ALA A 70 4.06 -7.68 1.80
N LEU A 71 4.28 -8.98 1.95
CA LEU A 71 4.65 -9.56 3.24
C LEU A 71 5.96 -8.99 3.77
N SER A 72 6.94 -8.79 2.88
CA SER A 72 8.22 -8.25 3.29
C SER A 72 8.10 -6.81 3.76
N ILE A 73 7.16 -6.04 3.19
CA ILE A 73 6.90 -4.67 3.66
C ILE A 73 6.37 -4.69 5.09
N ILE A 74 5.42 -5.57 5.36
CA ILE A 74 4.84 -5.67 6.70
C ILE A 74 5.90 -6.11 7.71
N ALA A 75 6.72 -7.10 7.36
CA ALA A 75 7.78 -7.57 8.22
C ALA A 75 8.80 -6.47 8.50
N LEU A 76 9.16 -5.70 7.49
CA LEU A 76 10.10 -4.60 7.64
C LEU A 76 9.56 -3.52 8.58
N MET A 77 8.28 -3.18 8.44
CA MET A 77 7.65 -2.21 9.33
C MET A 77 7.67 -2.70 10.77
N ARG A 78 7.42 -3.98 11.00
CA ARG A 78 7.46 -4.54 12.35
C ARG A 78 8.87 -4.47 12.96
N GLN A 79 9.90 -4.59 12.13
CA GLN A 79 11.27 -4.41 12.61
C GLN A 79 11.57 -2.97 13.00
N LYS A 80 10.90 -2.01 12.36
CA LYS A 80 11.17 -0.61 12.60
C LYS A 80 10.48 -0.06 13.86
N HIS A 81 9.33 -0.63 14.24
CA HIS A 81 8.60 -0.14 15.41
C HIS A 81 7.58 -1.17 15.91
N ASN A 82 7.06 -0.94 17.12
CA ASN A 82 6.09 -1.82 17.75
C ASN A 82 4.71 -1.18 17.92
N HIS A 83 4.44 -0.11 17.18
CA HIS A 83 3.13 0.53 17.25
C HIS A 83 2.05 -0.34 16.61
N GLU A 84 0.81 -0.02 16.92
CA GLU A 84 -0.34 -0.76 16.43
C GLU A 84 -0.50 -0.66 14.91
N PHE A 85 -0.32 0.54 14.38
CA PHE A 85 -0.47 0.77 12.94
C PHE A 85 0.79 0.42 12.19
N VAL A 86 0.63 -0.23 11.04
CA VAL A 86 1.77 -0.61 10.21
C VAL A 86 2.53 0.63 9.74
N PHE A 87 1.80 1.60 9.21
CA PHE A 87 2.42 2.83 8.68
C PHE A 87 2.23 3.97 9.68
N THR A 88 3.18 4.06 10.57
CA THR A 88 3.12 4.94 11.73
C THR A 88 4.06 6.11 11.58
N ASN A 89 3.59 7.28 12.02
CA ASN A 89 4.46 8.42 12.24
C ASN A 89 5.21 8.17 13.54
N LEU A 90 6.50 7.96 13.44
CA LEU A 90 7.30 7.57 14.61
C LEU A 90 7.33 8.65 15.71
N GLY A 91 7.12 9.91 15.31
CA GLY A 91 7.10 11.00 16.30
C GLY A 91 5.84 11.02 17.16
N THR A 92 4.71 10.56 16.63
CA THR A 92 3.43 10.62 17.34
C THR A 92 2.86 9.25 17.71
N GLY A 93 3.33 8.19 17.07
CA GLY A 93 2.78 6.85 17.24
C GLY A 93 1.44 6.64 16.56
N ARG A 94 0.95 7.64 15.84
CA ARG A 94 -0.31 7.56 15.10
C ARG A 94 -0.07 7.12 13.67
N HIS A 95 -1.10 6.60 13.02
CA HIS A 95 -0.98 6.27 11.61
C HIS A 95 -0.70 7.53 10.79
N ILE A 96 -0.08 7.36 9.63
CA ILE A 96 0.21 8.50 8.74
C ILE A 96 -1.11 9.14 8.30
N SER A 97 -1.03 10.43 7.96
CA SER A 97 -2.23 11.18 7.58
C SER A 97 -2.72 10.82 6.18
N ASN A 98 -3.96 11.19 5.90
CA ASN A 98 -4.55 10.98 4.58
C ASN A 98 -3.74 11.61 3.46
N GLY A 99 -3.10 12.74 3.75
CA GLY A 99 -2.34 13.45 2.73
C GLY A 99 -0.89 13.06 2.62
N ALA A 100 -0.40 12.22 3.54
CA ALA A 100 1.04 11.92 3.61
C ALA A 100 1.58 11.31 2.32
N MET A 101 0.88 10.33 1.77
CA MET A 101 1.32 9.68 0.55
C MET A 101 1.28 10.63 -0.64
N LEU A 102 0.24 11.45 -0.72
CA LEU A 102 0.11 12.42 -1.82
C LEU A 102 1.21 13.48 -1.75
N VAL A 103 1.49 14.00 -0.56
CA VAL A 103 2.56 14.99 -0.38
C VAL A 103 3.89 14.39 -0.81
N PHE A 104 4.15 13.15 -0.39
CA PHE A 104 5.38 12.46 -0.77
C PHE A 104 5.50 12.34 -2.28
N VAL A 105 4.43 11.91 -2.96
CA VAL A 105 4.44 11.72 -4.41
C VAL A 105 4.67 13.04 -5.12
N LYS A 106 3.96 14.09 -4.72
CA LYS A 106 4.12 15.41 -5.36
C LYS A 106 5.53 15.94 -5.21
N LYS A 107 6.13 15.71 -4.05
CA LYS A 107 7.47 16.22 -3.76
C LYS A 107 8.55 15.44 -4.48
N ARG A 108 8.42 14.12 -4.52
CA ARG A 108 9.48 13.25 -5.05
C ARG A 108 9.27 12.84 -6.50
N PHE A 109 8.03 12.89 -6.97
CA PHE A 109 7.69 12.43 -8.31
C PHE A 109 6.85 13.44 -9.08
N PRO A 110 7.30 14.72 -9.15
CA PRO A 110 6.51 15.76 -9.83
C PRO A 110 6.30 15.46 -11.31
N GLN A 111 7.19 14.68 -11.93
CA GLN A 111 7.11 14.32 -13.33
C GLN A 111 5.87 13.47 -13.66
N PHE A 112 5.29 12.83 -12.67
CA PHE A 112 4.12 11.99 -12.88
C PHE A 112 2.80 12.77 -12.80
N LYS A 113 2.85 14.05 -12.46
CA LYS A 113 1.71 14.98 -12.49
C LYS A 113 0.45 14.45 -11.81
N ILE A 114 0.60 13.91 -10.62
CA ILE A 114 -0.52 13.40 -9.84
C ILE A 114 -1.17 14.56 -9.08
N THR A 115 -2.50 14.71 -9.23
CA THR A 115 -3.23 15.79 -8.58
C THR A 115 -3.86 15.33 -7.26
N ASN A 116 -4.17 16.30 -6.39
CA ASN A 116 -4.86 16.01 -5.13
C ASN A 116 -6.18 15.28 -5.37
N HIS A 117 -6.94 15.80 -6.32
CA HIS A 117 -8.27 15.29 -6.59
C HIS A 117 -8.24 13.90 -7.24
N GLY A 118 -7.26 13.65 -8.08
CA GLY A 118 -7.19 12.44 -8.87
C GLY A 118 -6.23 11.38 -8.35
N PHE A 119 -5.74 11.53 -7.11
CA PHE A 119 -4.70 10.63 -6.59
C PHE A 119 -5.07 9.16 -6.74
N ARG A 120 -6.19 8.76 -6.18
CA ARG A 120 -6.65 7.37 -6.24
C ARG A 120 -7.01 6.97 -7.68
N SER A 121 -7.68 7.86 -8.38
CA SER A 121 -8.07 7.60 -9.77
C SER A 121 -6.86 7.41 -10.66
N THR A 122 -5.81 8.21 -10.44
CA THR A 122 -4.57 8.10 -11.20
C THR A 122 -3.93 6.73 -11.01
N PHE A 123 -3.81 6.27 -9.78
CA PHE A 123 -3.22 4.96 -9.53
C PHE A 123 -4.10 3.83 -10.05
N ARG A 124 -5.41 3.97 -9.90
CA ARG A 124 -6.34 2.97 -10.44
C ARG A 124 -6.24 2.90 -11.97
N THR A 125 -6.21 4.05 -12.63
CA THR A 125 -6.08 4.10 -14.08
C THR A 125 -4.77 3.48 -14.55
N TRP A 126 -3.67 3.83 -13.88
CA TRP A 126 -2.37 3.26 -14.20
C TRP A 126 -2.39 1.74 -14.00
N ALA A 127 -3.00 1.27 -12.91
CA ALA A 127 -3.08 -0.15 -12.62
C ALA A 127 -3.89 -0.88 -13.68
N GLU A 128 -4.96 -0.28 -14.16
CA GLU A 128 -5.79 -0.87 -15.21
C GLU A 128 -5.04 -0.90 -16.54
N GLU A 129 -4.35 0.18 -16.90
CA GLU A 129 -3.52 0.23 -18.10
C GLU A 129 -2.40 -0.80 -18.04
N GLN A 130 -1.86 -1.02 -16.86
CA GLN A 130 -0.77 -1.94 -16.61
C GLN A 130 -1.25 -3.18 -15.86
N GLY A 131 -2.49 -3.57 -16.10
CA GLY A 131 -3.11 -4.68 -15.39
C GLY A 131 -2.29 -5.95 -15.41
N LYS A 132 -1.59 -6.21 -16.49
CA LYS A 132 -0.71 -7.37 -16.59
C LYS A 132 0.44 -7.29 -15.60
N TYR A 133 1.02 -6.11 -15.43
CA TYR A 133 2.14 -5.95 -14.51
C TYR A 133 1.73 -6.27 -13.08
N GLN A 134 0.64 -5.66 -12.63
CA GLN A 134 0.16 -5.89 -11.27
C GLN A 134 -0.18 -7.36 -11.05
N HIS A 135 -0.83 -7.95 -12.03
CA HIS A 135 -1.18 -9.36 -11.98
C HIS A 135 0.07 -10.24 -11.92
N TYR A 136 1.05 -9.95 -12.75
CA TYR A 136 2.30 -10.70 -12.77
C TYR A 136 3.10 -10.52 -11.49
N ALA A 137 3.13 -9.31 -10.94
CA ALA A 137 3.84 -9.05 -9.70
C ALA A 137 3.30 -9.92 -8.56
N ILE A 138 1.98 -9.99 -8.44
CA ILE A 138 1.33 -10.83 -7.45
C ILE A 138 1.63 -12.31 -7.71
N LYS A 139 1.48 -12.74 -8.94
CA LYS A 139 1.73 -14.13 -9.33
C LYS A 139 3.16 -14.55 -9.05
N PHE A 140 4.12 -13.74 -9.48
CA PHE A 140 5.53 -14.04 -9.25
C PHE A 140 5.84 -14.19 -7.77
N SER A 141 5.34 -13.26 -6.99
CA SER A 141 5.57 -13.27 -5.54
C SER A 141 4.97 -14.50 -4.89
N GLN A 142 3.81 -14.94 -5.36
CA GLN A 142 3.15 -16.12 -4.81
C GLN A 142 3.81 -17.42 -5.27
N ALA A 143 4.43 -17.42 -6.43
CA ALA A 143 5.10 -18.61 -6.95
C ALA A 143 6.43 -18.88 -6.25
N GLN A 144 6.99 -17.88 -5.63
CA GLN A 144 8.23 -18.01 -4.86
C GLN A 144 7.95 -18.48 -3.45
#